data_a71c7c09a8bca58126ef98378fb58309
#
_entry.id   a71c7c09a8bca58126ef98378fb58309
#
_cell.length_a   1.000
_cell.length_b   1.000
_cell.length_c   1.000
_cell.angle_alpha   90.00
_cell.angle_beta   90.00
_cell.angle_gamma   90.00
#
_symmetry.space_group_name_H-M   'P 1'
#
loop_
_entity.id
_entity.type
_entity.pdbx_description
1 polymer ?
#
loop_
_entity_poly.entity_id
_entity_poly.type
_entity_poly.pdbx_seq_one_letter_code
_entity_poly.pdbx_strand_id
1 'polypeptide(L)'
;MGNYSVPESIRKHKPTGTMVKRISNNYYVYEYSTVKGEDGKRHTKMGKIIGSIKEGIGFVPNDSFACDSEISTLDFGEYAVTLANTQNTFSILKDFFNPEDATTIYVTSIIHFIHGFTYLKDIHNYYDMSILSLKFPSLKLGYDALSKLYDSLGRRQTNVLIVEEQLVKNCSGQIAIDGHVIGCSSENNDLSEKGYKFKKIGEPQINLLMAYDVNTGIPLISRIYEGASNDKVSVKDFLKQVELKDMLFIIDRGFYTTENINTFSSNGNAYIIPLGKNLKTCKSAVSSLEMHDRFIYQKGKKASVIEYKDEIIDGYRVLTYRDLNESATEQENYLRHMQRGDKS
;
A
#
# COMPACT_ATOMS: atom_id res chain seq x y z
N MET A 1 9.64 29.65 -63.49
CA MET A 1 8.66 29.36 -62.40
C MET A 1 7.82 30.59 -62.20
N GLY A 2 6.54 30.53 -62.57
CA GLY A 2 5.65 31.69 -62.59
C GLY A 2 5.43 32.26 -61.18
N ASN A 3 5.64 33.56 -61.07
CA ASN A 3 5.31 34.33 -59.88
C ASN A 3 3.77 34.45 -59.79
N TYR A 4 3.13 33.45 -59.21
CA TYR A 4 1.69 33.53 -58.93
C TYR A 4 1.47 34.58 -57.85
N SER A 5 0.85 35.71 -58.22
CA SER A 5 0.49 36.76 -57.27
C SER A 5 -0.55 36.22 -56.27
N VAL A 6 -0.36 36.47 -54.98
CA VAL A 6 -1.34 36.13 -53.95
C VAL A 6 -2.51 37.08 -54.04
N PRO A 7 -3.78 36.61 -54.19
CA PRO A 7 -4.97 37.49 -54.29
C PRO A 7 -5.12 38.38 -53.04
N GLU A 8 -5.70 39.55 -53.23
CA GLU A 8 -5.96 40.52 -52.17
C GLU A 8 -6.88 39.94 -51.08
N SER A 9 -7.88 39.14 -51.50
CA SER A 9 -8.77 38.39 -50.61
C SER A 9 -8.04 37.48 -49.61
N ILE A 10 -6.87 36.97 -49.98
CA ILE A 10 -6.00 36.12 -49.12
C ILE A 10 -5.04 37.01 -48.32
N ARG A 11 -4.48 38.06 -48.91
CA ARG A 11 -3.53 38.96 -48.23
C ARG A 11 -4.08 39.64 -47.00
N LYS A 12 -5.35 39.99 -46.99
CA LYS A 12 -6.04 40.65 -45.86
C LYS A 12 -6.04 39.82 -44.59
N HIS A 13 -5.93 38.48 -44.72
CA HIS A 13 -5.89 37.56 -43.59
C HIS A 13 -4.47 37.22 -43.10
N LYS A 14 -3.44 37.85 -43.69
CA LYS A 14 -2.05 37.62 -43.33
C LYS A 14 -1.70 38.26 -42.01
N PRO A 15 -1.16 37.51 -41.02
CA PRO A 15 -0.64 38.08 -39.77
C PRO A 15 0.46 39.10 -40.04
N THR A 16 0.55 40.10 -39.18
CA THR A 16 1.58 41.14 -39.25
C THR A 16 2.97 40.51 -39.11
N GLY A 17 3.95 40.97 -39.88
CA GLY A 17 5.33 40.46 -39.80
C GLY A 17 5.54 39.08 -40.50
N THR A 18 4.61 38.63 -41.33
CA THR A 18 4.70 37.35 -42.04
C THR A 18 4.67 37.51 -43.54
N MET A 19 5.02 36.45 -44.27
CA MET A 19 4.98 36.39 -45.74
C MET A 19 4.06 35.25 -46.20
N VAL A 20 3.24 35.49 -47.22
CA VAL A 20 2.40 34.44 -47.84
C VAL A 20 2.98 33.99 -49.16
N LYS A 21 3.05 32.67 -49.35
CA LYS A 21 3.47 32.06 -50.61
C LYS A 21 2.40 31.08 -51.07
N ARG A 22 2.04 31.14 -52.34
CA ARG A 22 1.16 30.17 -52.98
C ARG A 22 1.99 28.96 -53.44
N ILE A 23 1.58 27.78 -53.01
CA ILE A 23 2.15 26.50 -53.47
C ILE A 23 0.96 25.65 -53.91
N SER A 24 0.93 25.35 -55.23
CA SER A 24 -0.23 24.72 -55.87
C SER A 24 -1.52 25.52 -55.61
N ASN A 25 -2.52 24.94 -54.96
CA ASN A 25 -3.79 25.61 -54.64
C ASN A 25 -3.86 26.11 -53.18
N ASN A 26 -2.77 26.05 -52.43
CA ASN A 26 -2.75 26.44 -51.02
C ASN A 26 -1.91 27.70 -50.79
N TYR A 27 -2.28 28.47 -49.77
CA TYR A 27 -1.57 29.68 -49.35
C TYR A 27 -0.93 29.45 -47.99
N TYR A 28 0.41 29.33 -47.97
CA TYR A 28 1.18 29.10 -46.73
C TYR A 28 1.74 30.41 -46.18
N VAL A 29 1.70 30.56 -44.89
CA VAL A 29 2.24 31.71 -44.17
C VAL A 29 3.56 31.36 -43.53
N TYR A 30 4.55 32.21 -43.78
CA TYR A 30 5.93 32.02 -43.32
C TYR A 30 6.35 33.20 -42.44
N GLU A 31 7.16 32.89 -41.46
CA GLU A 31 7.99 33.92 -40.83
C GLU A 31 9.00 34.42 -41.87
N TYR A 32 9.48 35.65 -41.75
CA TYR A 32 10.59 36.15 -42.54
C TYR A 32 11.49 37.06 -41.71
N SER A 33 12.76 37.09 -42.01
CA SER A 33 13.75 38.02 -41.48
C SER A 33 14.39 38.79 -42.63
N THR A 34 14.83 40.03 -42.34
CA THR A 34 15.55 40.81 -43.31
C THR A 34 17.05 40.77 -42.95
N VAL A 35 17.86 40.28 -43.82
CA VAL A 35 19.33 40.17 -43.66
C VAL A 35 20.03 41.11 -44.66
N LYS A 36 21.11 41.72 -44.23
CA LYS A 36 21.93 42.55 -45.10
C LYS A 36 22.91 41.62 -45.86
N GLY A 37 22.79 41.57 -47.18
CA GLY A 37 23.68 40.76 -48.01
C GLY A 37 25.07 41.39 -48.19
N GLU A 38 25.99 40.63 -48.76
CA GLU A 38 27.35 41.09 -49.11
C GLU A 38 27.36 42.25 -50.09
N ASP A 39 26.30 42.38 -50.88
CA ASP A 39 26.05 43.49 -51.80
C ASP A 39 25.58 44.79 -51.12
N GLY A 40 25.51 44.82 -49.78
CA GLY A 40 25.01 45.91 -48.96
C GLY A 40 23.48 46.11 -49.00
N LYS A 41 22.74 45.32 -49.81
CA LYS A 41 21.26 45.42 -49.90
C LYS A 41 20.59 44.53 -48.87
N ARG A 42 19.34 44.89 -48.54
CA ARG A 42 18.49 44.09 -47.66
C ARG A 42 17.80 43.00 -48.45
N HIS A 43 18.02 41.75 -48.07
CA HIS A 43 17.38 40.56 -48.62
C HIS A 43 16.41 39.95 -47.61
N THR A 44 15.25 39.50 -48.11
CA THR A 44 14.27 38.79 -47.26
C THR A 44 14.60 37.31 -47.22
N LYS A 45 14.88 36.79 -46.07
CA LYS A 45 15.07 35.36 -45.82
C LYS A 45 13.79 34.76 -45.27
N MET A 46 13.27 33.74 -45.92
CA MET A 46 12.09 32.98 -45.48
C MET A 46 12.46 32.10 -44.29
N GLY A 47 11.62 32.12 -43.26
CA GLY A 47 11.69 31.29 -42.08
C GLY A 47 10.77 30.06 -42.13
N LYS A 48 10.28 29.61 -40.99
CA LYS A 48 9.40 28.46 -40.86
C LYS A 48 7.98 28.78 -41.34
N ILE A 49 7.24 27.72 -41.75
CA ILE A 49 5.80 27.82 -42.06
C ILE A 49 5.06 27.87 -40.72
N ILE A 50 4.28 28.92 -40.48
CA ILE A 50 3.52 29.14 -39.27
C ILE A 50 2.01 28.83 -39.40
N GLY A 51 1.57 28.57 -40.62
CA GLY A 51 0.19 28.25 -40.91
C GLY A 51 -0.17 28.37 -42.37
N SER A 52 -1.46 28.35 -42.65
CA SER A 52 -2.03 28.52 -44.00
C SER A 52 -3.21 29.49 -43.97
N ILE A 53 -3.52 30.11 -45.12
CA ILE A 53 -4.75 30.91 -45.27
C ILE A 53 -5.72 30.08 -46.11
N LYS A 54 -6.87 29.78 -45.57
CA LYS A 54 -7.98 29.09 -46.21
C LYS A 54 -9.05 30.09 -46.59
N GLU A 55 -9.55 29.98 -47.85
CA GLU A 55 -10.62 30.86 -48.34
C GLU A 55 -11.89 30.69 -47.49
N GLY A 56 -12.50 31.79 -47.09
CA GLY A 56 -13.69 31.81 -46.24
C GLY A 56 -13.42 31.61 -44.74
N ILE A 57 -12.24 31.13 -44.33
CA ILE A 57 -11.89 30.88 -42.91
C ILE A 57 -10.88 31.90 -42.40
N GLY A 58 -9.92 32.30 -43.26
CA GLY A 58 -8.82 33.16 -42.88
C GLY A 58 -7.53 32.41 -42.52
N PHE A 59 -6.71 33.00 -41.64
CA PHE A 59 -5.45 32.38 -41.22
C PHE A 59 -5.72 31.22 -40.23
N VAL A 60 -5.17 30.07 -40.60
CA VAL A 60 -5.20 28.86 -39.75
C VAL A 60 -3.76 28.56 -39.36
N PRO A 61 -3.41 28.65 -38.07
CA PRO A 61 -2.07 28.29 -37.59
C PRO A 61 -1.74 26.84 -37.89
N ASN A 62 -0.46 26.53 -38.02
CA ASN A 62 -0.03 25.13 -38.11
C ASN A 62 -0.15 24.48 -36.73
N ASP A 63 -0.73 23.28 -36.63
CA ASP A 63 -0.95 22.58 -35.38
C ASP A 63 0.34 22.36 -34.60
N SER A 64 1.50 22.33 -35.29
CA SER A 64 2.82 22.30 -34.64
C SER A 64 3.19 23.58 -33.86
N PHE A 65 2.42 24.69 -34.03
CA PHE A 65 2.58 25.94 -33.27
C PHE A 65 1.46 26.14 -32.24
N ALA A 66 0.44 25.32 -32.28
CA ALA A 66 -0.67 25.43 -31.32
C ALA A 66 -0.39 24.76 -29.98
N CYS A 67 0.76 24.12 -29.82
CA CYS A 67 1.03 23.36 -28.61
C CYS A 67 2.50 23.43 -28.19
N ASP A 68 2.85 24.49 -27.44
CA ASP A 68 3.87 24.38 -26.39
C ASP A 68 3.27 23.69 -25.13
N SER A 69 2.21 22.88 -25.32
CA SER A 69 1.75 22.03 -24.24
C SER A 69 2.69 20.83 -24.18
N GLU A 70 3.52 20.78 -23.16
CA GLU A 70 4.20 19.56 -22.77
C GLU A 70 3.13 18.48 -22.57
N ILE A 71 3.10 17.48 -23.45
CA ILE A 71 2.27 16.31 -23.28
C ILE A 71 2.97 15.45 -22.24
N SER A 72 2.47 15.43 -21.04
CA SER A 72 2.90 14.49 -20.00
C SER A 72 1.91 13.33 -19.89
N THR A 73 2.43 12.12 -19.77
CA THR A 73 1.64 10.93 -19.42
C THR A 73 1.79 10.69 -17.92
N LEU A 74 0.66 10.47 -17.23
CA LEU A 74 0.65 10.19 -15.80
C LEU A 74 0.04 8.81 -15.54
N ASP A 75 0.59 8.09 -14.59
CA ASP A 75 0.02 6.85 -14.08
C ASP A 75 -1.31 7.14 -13.38
N PHE A 76 -2.36 6.43 -13.78
CA PHE A 76 -3.73 6.73 -13.36
C PHE A 76 -4.42 5.55 -12.66
N GLY A 77 -4.46 4.36 -13.28
CA GLY A 77 -5.39 3.28 -12.94
C GLY A 77 -5.33 2.83 -11.48
N GLU A 78 -4.17 2.37 -11.03
CA GLU A 78 -3.95 1.88 -9.66
C GLU A 78 -4.16 2.97 -8.63
N TYR A 79 -3.70 4.17 -8.92
CA TYR A 79 -3.90 5.34 -8.07
C TYR A 79 -5.38 5.72 -7.94
N ALA A 80 -6.14 5.70 -9.03
CA ALA A 80 -7.56 6.04 -9.02
C ALA A 80 -8.37 5.05 -8.18
N VAL A 81 -8.10 3.74 -8.33
CA VAL A 81 -8.74 2.68 -7.54
C VAL A 81 -8.39 2.83 -6.05
N THR A 82 -7.11 3.05 -5.74
CA THR A 82 -6.67 3.22 -4.35
C THR A 82 -7.30 4.45 -3.72
N LEU A 83 -7.29 5.58 -4.40
CA LEU A 83 -7.92 6.82 -3.94
C LEU A 83 -9.42 6.65 -3.67
N ALA A 84 -10.13 5.92 -4.54
CA ALA A 84 -11.57 5.68 -4.38
C ALA A 84 -11.88 4.85 -3.13
N ASN A 85 -11.04 3.87 -2.80
CA ASN A 85 -11.27 2.94 -1.69
C ASN A 85 -10.72 3.43 -0.33
N THR A 86 -9.88 4.47 -0.30
CA THR A 86 -9.21 4.93 0.93
C THR A 86 -9.64 6.32 1.41
N GLN A 87 -10.74 6.86 0.88
CA GLN A 87 -11.24 8.20 1.25
C GLN A 87 -11.58 8.32 2.73
N ASN A 88 -12.13 7.26 3.34
CA ASN A 88 -12.43 7.25 4.76
C ASN A 88 -11.15 7.37 5.61
N THR A 89 -10.09 6.63 5.26
CA THR A 89 -8.79 6.73 5.92
C THR A 89 -8.21 8.14 5.80
N PHE A 90 -8.32 8.76 4.64
CA PHE A 90 -7.88 10.16 4.46
C PHE A 90 -8.69 11.14 5.31
N SER A 91 -9.99 10.92 5.48
CA SER A 91 -10.83 11.73 6.37
C SER A 91 -10.34 11.63 7.82
N ILE A 92 -10.11 10.41 8.31
CA ILE A 92 -9.58 10.18 9.66
C ILE A 92 -8.23 10.89 9.86
N LEU A 93 -7.32 10.80 8.89
CA LEU A 93 -6.03 11.50 8.99
C LEU A 93 -6.20 13.02 9.12
N LYS A 94 -7.13 13.62 8.38
CA LYS A 94 -7.40 15.07 8.44
C LYS A 94 -8.01 15.53 9.76
N ASP A 95 -8.69 14.66 10.49
CA ASP A 95 -9.26 14.99 11.77
C ASP A 95 -8.19 15.09 12.88
N PHE A 96 -7.06 14.40 12.72
CA PHE A 96 -6.03 14.29 13.78
C PHE A 96 -4.67 14.86 13.42
N PHE A 97 -4.42 15.15 12.14
CA PHE A 97 -3.19 15.80 11.67
C PHE A 97 -3.51 17.13 11.00
N ASN A 98 -2.54 18.05 10.97
CA ASN A 98 -2.71 19.24 10.15
C ASN A 98 -2.85 18.85 8.65
N PRO A 99 -3.47 19.68 7.82
CA PRO A 99 -3.79 19.34 6.43
C PRO A 99 -2.57 18.94 5.57
N GLU A 100 -1.41 19.55 5.80
CA GLU A 100 -0.18 19.26 5.06
C GLU A 100 0.37 17.87 5.45
N ASP A 101 0.52 17.59 6.76
CA ASP A 101 0.97 16.29 7.27
C ASP A 101 0.00 15.18 6.86
N ALA A 102 -1.33 15.37 7.04
CA ALA A 102 -2.35 14.40 6.67
C ALA A 102 -2.27 14.02 5.18
N THR A 103 -2.11 15.03 4.33
CA THR A 103 -2.03 14.82 2.88
C THR A 103 -0.71 14.14 2.50
N THR A 104 0.39 14.53 3.11
CA THR A 104 1.70 13.93 2.86
C THR A 104 1.74 12.47 3.31
N ILE A 105 1.23 12.15 4.51
CA ILE A 105 1.10 10.76 5.00
C ILE A 105 0.26 9.94 4.03
N TYR A 106 -0.91 10.45 3.63
CA TYR A 106 -1.83 9.75 2.75
C TYR A 106 -1.21 9.45 1.38
N VAL A 107 -0.64 10.46 0.72
CA VAL A 107 -0.02 10.33 -0.60
C VAL A 107 1.18 9.37 -0.56
N THR A 108 2.03 9.50 0.46
CA THR A 108 3.18 8.62 0.63
C THR A 108 2.76 7.17 0.87
N SER A 109 1.71 6.96 1.67
CA SER A 109 1.16 5.62 1.94
C SER A 109 0.59 4.97 0.67
N ILE A 110 -0.08 5.73 -0.19
CA ILE A 110 -0.57 5.24 -1.50
C ILE A 110 0.60 4.80 -2.38
N ILE A 111 1.66 5.59 -2.46
CA ILE A 111 2.85 5.26 -3.25
C ILE A 111 3.49 3.96 -2.73
N HIS A 112 3.69 3.84 -1.42
CA HIS A 112 4.21 2.61 -0.81
C HIS A 112 3.30 1.40 -1.05
N PHE A 113 1.99 1.58 -1.03
CA PHE A 113 1.03 0.50 -1.30
C PHE A 113 1.11 0.00 -2.74
N ILE A 114 1.19 0.91 -3.71
CA ILE A 114 1.21 0.57 -5.13
C ILE A 114 2.56 -0.02 -5.57
N HIS A 115 3.68 0.58 -5.13
CA HIS A 115 5.02 0.20 -5.58
C HIS A 115 5.76 -0.73 -4.61
N GLY A 116 5.10 -1.17 -3.54
CA GLY A 116 5.73 -1.92 -2.47
C GLY A 116 6.66 -1.04 -1.63
N PHE A 117 7.71 -1.64 -1.05
CA PHE A 117 8.62 -0.90 -0.20
C PHE A 117 9.55 0.00 -1.04
N THR A 118 9.27 1.29 -1.02
CA THR A 118 9.97 2.32 -1.81
C THR A 118 10.87 3.16 -0.91
N TYR A 119 12.07 3.49 -1.38
CA TYR A 119 12.97 4.39 -0.63
C TYR A 119 12.41 5.81 -0.58
N LEU A 120 12.57 6.49 0.56
CA LEU A 120 12.08 7.87 0.74
C LEU A 120 12.59 8.84 -0.32
N LYS A 121 13.82 8.66 -0.80
CA LYS A 121 14.42 9.49 -1.86
C LYS A 121 13.73 9.37 -3.21
N ASP A 122 12.97 8.29 -3.46
CA ASP A 122 12.35 7.99 -4.74
C ASP A 122 10.84 8.33 -4.75
N ILE A 123 10.25 8.64 -3.59
CA ILE A 123 8.81 8.95 -3.44
C ILE A 123 8.38 10.08 -4.37
N HIS A 124 9.17 11.15 -4.47
CA HIS A 124 8.84 12.30 -5.31
C HIS A 124 8.71 11.94 -6.79
N ASN A 125 9.52 10.99 -7.29
CA ASN A 125 9.45 10.55 -8.68
C ASN A 125 8.09 9.88 -8.99
N TYR A 126 7.64 8.96 -8.12
CA TYR A 126 6.34 8.31 -8.28
C TYR A 126 5.18 9.30 -8.16
N TYR A 127 5.31 10.28 -7.29
CA TYR A 127 4.33 11.35 -7.17
C TYR A 127 4.24 12.18 -8.47
N ASP A 128 5.38 12.66 -8.98
CA ASP A 128 5.45 13.51 -10.18
C ASP A 128 4.95 12.77 -11.43
N MET A 129 5.16 11.45 -11.50
CA MET A 129 4.74 10.59 -12.62
C MET A 129 3.29 10.11 -12.50
N SER A 130 2.56 10.44 -11.44
CA SER A 130 1.21 9.95 -11.18
C SER A 130 0.16 11.06 -11.10
N ILE A 131 -1.12 10.68 -11.17
CA ILE A 131 -2.26 11.59 -10.97
C ILE A 131 -2.25 12.27 -9.60
N LEU A 132 -1.45 11.77 -8.64
CA LEU A 132 -1.35 12.38 -7.32
C LEU A 132 -0.81 13.81 -7.39
N SER A 133 0.10 14.11 -8.32
CA SER A 133 0.65 15.47 -8.52
C SER A 133 -0.42 16.48 -8.97
N LEU A 134 -1.41 16.02 -9.75
CA LEU A 134 -2.55 16.86 -10.14
C LEU A 134 -3.59 16.99 -9.02
N LYS A 135 -3.84 15.90 -8.29
CA LYS A 135 -4.89 15.87 -7.26
C LYS A 135 -4.46 16.55 -5.96
N PHE A 136 -3.19 16.51 -5.63
CA PHE A 136 -2.59 17.08 -4.42
C PHE A 136 -1.36 17.94 -4.80
N PRO A 137 -1.56 19.05 -5.52
CA PRO A 137 -0.44 19.83 -6.04
C PRO A 137 0.44 20.41 -4.92
N SER A 138 1.70 20.64 -5.25
CA SER A 138 2.67 21.37 -4.42
C SER A 138 3.11 20.66 -3.13
N LEU A 139 2.95 19.34 -3.02
CA LEU A 139 3.48 18.59 -1.88
C LEU A 139 5.02 18.52 -1.92
N LYS A 140 5.63 18.66 -0.75
CA LYS A 140 7.07 18.54 -0.56
C LYS A 140 7.44 17.10 -0.19
N LEU A 141 7.70 16.26 -1.18
CA LEU A 141 7.99 14.84 -1.01
C LEU A 141 9.48 14.48 -1.19
N GLY A 142 10.37 15.46 -1.12
CA GLY A 142 11.81 15.21 -1.10
C GLY A 142 12.27 14.52 0.19
N TYR A 143 13.41 13.82 0.12
CA TYR A 143 13.97 13.04 1.23
C TYR A 143 14.00 13.79 2.57
N ASP A 144 14.51 15.03 2.60
CA ASP A 144 14.64 15.82 3.84
C ASP A 144 13.27 16.16 4.45
N ALA A 145 12.27 16.46 3.61
CA ALA A 145 10.92 16.79 4.07
C ALA A 145 10.25 15.55 4.68
N LEU A 146 10.32 14.42 3.99
CA LEU A 146 9.76 13.16 4.47
C LEU A 146 10.48 12.65 5.72
N SER A 147 11.80 12.73 5.77
CA SER A 147 12.58 12.33 6.95
C SER A 147 12.18 13.14 8.19
N LYS A 148 12.01 14.47 8.04
CA LYS A 148 11.52 15.34 9.12
C LYS A 148 10.09 15.00 9.55
N LEU A 149 9.22 14.69 8.60
CA LEU A 149 7.85 14.29 8.90
C LEU A 149 7.85 12.99 9.72
N TYR A 150 8.57 11.95 9.28
CA TYR A 150 8.62 10.68 9.99
C TYR A 150 9.24 10.79 11.39
N ASP A 151 10.33 11.56 11.54
CA ASP A 151 10.89 11.87 12.87
C ASP A 151 9.84 12.55 13.77
N SER A 152 9.13 13.53 13.22
CA SER A 152 8.05 14.24 13.92
C SER A 152 6.89 13.32 14.31
N LEU A 153 6.48 12.39 13.44
CA LEU A 153 5.44 11.41 13.72
C LEU A 153 5.88 10.43 14.82
N GLY A 154 7.11 9.95 14.76
CA GLY A 154 7.68 9.08 15.80
C GLY A 154 7.70 9.72 17.19
N ARG A 155 7.89 11.04 17.27
CA ARG A 155 7.85 11.81 18.52
C ARG A 155 6.41 12.10 18.98
N ARG A 156 5.43 12.17 18.07
CA ARG A 156 4.01 12.49 18.34
C ARG A 156 3.15 11.24 18.39
N GLN A 157 3.52 10.27 19.22
CA GLN A 157 2.81 8.99 19.36
C GLN A 157 1.32 9.15 19.70
N THR A 158 0.95 10.21 20.43
CA THR A 158 -0.45 10.48 20.81
C THR A 158 -1.38 10.55 19.59
N ASN A 159 -0.96 11.21 18.51
CA ASN A 159 -1.79 11.32 17.32
C ASN A 159 -1.98 9.95 16.63
N VAL A 160 -0.93 9.12 16.63
CA VAL A 160 -1.01 7.75 16.10
C VAL A 160 -1.98 6.92 16.92
N LEU A 161 -1.90 7.00 18.26
CA LEU A 161 -2.80 6.30 19.17
C LEU A 161 -4.27 6.69 18.94
N ILE A 162 -4.56 7.98 18.77
CA ILE A 162 -5.92 8.47 18.53
C ILE A 162 -6.47 7.93 17.19
N VAL A 163 -5.65 7.91 16.13
CA VAL A 163 -6.05 7.31 14.84
C VAL A 163 -6.36 5.82 15.02
N GLU A 164 -5.52 5.08 15.70
CA GLU A 164 -5.73 3.65 15.99
C GLU A 164 -6.97 3.41 16.82
N GLU A 165 -7.25 4.23 17.83
CA GLU A 165 -8.51 4.18 18.60
C GLU A 165 -9.74 4.36 17.71
N GLN A 166 -9.69 5.27 16.73
CA GLN A 166 -10.79 5.45 15.78
C GLN A 166 -10.95 4.24 14.86
N LEU A 167 -9.85 3.64 14.40
CA LEU A 167 -9.91 2.42 13.60
C LEU A 167 -10.52 1.27 14.41
N VAL A 168 -10.13 1.10 15.67
CA VAL A 168 -10.67 0.08 16.57
C VAL A 168 -12.16 0.32 16.86
N LYS A 169 -12.60 1.55 17.11
CA LYS A 169 -14.02 1.87 17.32
C LYS A 169 -14.91 1.52 16.15
N ASN A 170 -14.36 1.53 14.94
CA ASN A 170 -15.08 1.24 13.71
C ASN A 170 -14.87 -0.19 13.18
N CYS A 171 -14.15 -1.04 13.90
CA CYS A 171 -13.87 -2.41 13.46
C CYS A 171 -15.06 -3.34 13.69
N SER A 172 -15.00 -4.55 13.11
CA SER A 172 -16.03 -5.57 13.23
C SER A 172 -16.12 -6.24 14.61
N GLY A 173 -15.20 -5.94 15.52
CA GLY A 173 -15.06 -6.59 16.81
C GLY A 173 -14.33 -7.93 16.77
N GLN A 174 -13.88 -8.40 15.60
CA GLN A 174 -13.07 -9.60 15.46
C GLN A 174 -11.65 -9.21 15.05
N ILE A 175 -10.69 -9.43 15.95
CA ILE A 175 -9.32 -8.93 15.82
C ILE A 175 -8.33 -10.09 15.75
N ALA A 176 -7.57 -10.20 14.67
CA ALA A 176 -6.42 -11.07 14.58
C ALA A 176 -5.14 -10.33 15.00
N ILE A 177 -4.30 -10.97 15.81
CA ILE A 177 -2.98 -10.42 16.22
C ILE A 177 -1.90 -11.36 15.70
N ASP A 178 -0.92 -10.80 15.01
CA ASP A 178 0.25 -11.52 14.53
C ASP A 178 1.53 -10.71 14.69
N GLY A 179 2.64 -11.43 14.82
CA GLY A 179 3.98 -10.87 14.98
C GLY A 179 4.85 -11.17 13.77
N HIS A 180 5.53 -10.14 13.25
CA HIS A 180 6.46 -10.26 12.15
C HIS A 180 7.86 -9.77 12.53
N VAL A 181 8.89 -10.46 12.01
CA VAL A 181 10.29 -10.08 12.20
C VAL A 181 10.78 -9.37 10.96
N ILE A 182 11.33 -8.17 11.14
CA ILE A 182 11.90 -7.35 10.07
C ILE A 182 13.42 -7.30 10.29
N GLY A 183 14.20 -7.75 9.28
CA GLY A 183 15.66 -7.59 9.29
C GLY A 183 16.03 -6.11 9.27
N CYS A 184 16.97 -5.70 10.11
CA CYS A 184 17.38 -4.32 10.24
C CYS A 184 18.90 -4.22 10.16
N SER A 185 19.40 -3.68 9.03
CA SER A 185 20.84 -3.47 8.82
C SER A 185 21.32 -2.09 9.29
N SER A 186 20.47 -1.31 9.96
CA SER A 186 20.83 0.02 10.47
C SER A 186 21.69 -0.10 11.73
N GLU A 187 22.81 0.59 11.74
CA GLU A 187 23.69 0.69 12.92
C GLU A 187 23.18 1.76 13.94
N ASN A 188 22.24 2.61 13.52
CA ASN A 188 21.70 3.72 14.32
C ASN A 188 20.25 3.48 14.77
N ASN A 189 19.81 2.23 14.87
CA ASN A 189 18.48 1.89 15.34
C ASN A 189 18.56 1.17 16.67
N ASP A 190 18.19 1.85 17.74
CA ASP A 190 18.26 1.35 19.12
C ASP A 190 17.38 0.11 19.37
N LEU A 191 16.36 -0.11 18.52
CA LEU A 191 15.49 -1.29 18.58
C LEU A 191 16.08 -2.51 17.84
N SER A 192 17.18 -2.30 17.07
CA SER A 192 17.81 -3.34 16.28
C SER A 192 18.69 -4.22 17.16
N GLU A 193 18.23 -5.43 17.44
CA GLU A 193 18.95 -6.40 18.26
C GLU A 193 19.05 -7.75 17.55
N LYS A 194 20.02 -8.56 17.99
CA LYS A 194 20.17 -9.92 17.51
C LYS A 194 18.98 -10.77 17.95
N GLY A 195 18.20 -11.22 16.98
CA GLY A 195 17.01 -12.03 17.22
C GLY A 195 17.29 -13.51 17.32
N TYR A 196 16.30 -14.25 17.81
CA TYR A 196 16.34 -15.72 17.92
C TYR A 196 15.26 -16.41 17.07
N LYS A 197 14.50 -15.65 16.28
CA LYS A 197 13.38 -16.18 15.49
C LYS A 197 13.82 -16.59 14.09
N PHE A 198 13.31 -17.74 13.65
CA PHE A 198 13.44 -18.25 12.28
C PHE A 198 14.87 -18.43 11.77
N LYS A 199 15.01 -18.37 10.44
CA LYS A 199 16.30 -18.51 9.72
C LYS A 199 17.28 -17.36 9.96
N LYS A 200 16.84 -16.31 10.67
CA LYS A 200 17.63 -15.10 10.95
C LYS A 200 18.15 -15.04 12.39
N ILE A 201 18.40 -16.19 12.99
CA ILE A 201 18.98 -16.26 14.33
C ILE A 201 20.35 -15.57 14.34
N GLY A 202 20.49 -14.59 15.23
CA GLY A 202 21.74 -13.84 15.40
C GLY A 202 21.92 -12.66 14.43
N GLU A 203 21.03 -12.45 13.48
CA GLU A 203 21.01 -11.22 12.66
C GLU A 203 20.27 -10.09 13.37
N PRO A 204 20.70 -8.82 13.16
CA PRO A 204 19.98 -7.67 13.67
C PRO A 204 18.57 -7.61 13.08
N GLN A 205 17.57 -7.42 13.94
CA GLN A 205 16.16 -7.41 13.58
C GLN A 205 15.35 -6.53 14.53
N ILE A 206 14.14 -6.16 14.12
CA ILE A 206 13.12 -5.57 14.95
C ILE A 206 11.86 -6.45 14.87
N ASN A 207 11.04 -6.44 15.92
CA ASN A 207 9.78 -7.16 15.96
C ASN A 207 8.62 -6.18 15.74
N LEU A 208 7.73 -6.52 14.82
CA LEU A 208 6.49 -5.80 14.54
C LEU A 208 5.32 -6.64 15.03
N LEU A 209 4.48 -6.11 15.92
CA LEU A 209 3.17 -6.67 16.25
C LEU A 209 2.09 -5.84 15.56
N MET A 210 1.13 -6.53 14.96
CA MET A 210 0.00 -5.89 14.29
C MET A 210 -1.32 -6.57 14.67
N ALA A 211 -2.37 -5.74 14.81
CA ALA A 211 -3.74 -6.19 14.95
C ALA A 211 -4.52 -5.82 13.69
N TYR A 212 -5.34 -6.75 13.20
CA TYR A 212 -6.17 -6.59 12.00
C TYR A 212 -7.62 -6.89 12.31
N ASP A 213 -8.53 -6.14 11.71
CA ASP A 213 -9.93 -6.54 11.62
C ASP A 213 -10.05 -7.75 10.68
N VAL A 214 -10.55 -8.85 11.22
CA VAL A 214 -10.65 -10.14 10.48
C VAL A 214 -11.59 -10.05 9.28
N ASN A 215 -12.68 -9.27 9.39
CA ASN A 215 -13.69 -9.19 8.35
C ASN A 215 -13.30 -8.26 7.20
N THR A 216 -12.61 -7.19 7.51
CA THR A 216 -12.22 -6.17 6.51
C THR A 216 -10.77 -6.27 6.07
N GLY A 217 -9.91 -6.95 6.86
CA GLY A 217 -8.47 -6.99 6.65
C GLY A 217 -7.75 -5.67 6.94
N ILE A 218 -8.45 -4.70 7.54
CA ILE A 218 -7.87 -3.39 7.84
C ILE A 218 -6.93 -3.51 9.04
N PRO A 219 -5.67 -3.02 8.94
CA PRO A 219 -4.78 -2.91 10.10
C PRO A 219 -5.33 -1.88 11.08
N LEU A 220 -5.40 -2.26 12.35
CA LEU A 220 -5.98 -1.44 13.42
C LEU A 220 -4.92 -0.81 14.30
N ILE A 221 -3.95 -1.62 14.73
CA ILE A 221 -2.89 -1.22 15.66
C ILE A 221 -1.58 -1.83 15.18
N SER A 222 -0.49 -1.08 15.27
CA SER A 222 0.86 -1.57 14.98
C SER A 222 1.86 -1.06 16.02
N ARG A 223 2.78 -1.94 16.46
CA ARG A 223 3.86 -1.58 17.38
C ARG A 223 5.16 -2.29 17.00
N ILE A 224 6.24 -1.55 17.16
CA ILE A 224 7.60 -2.05 16.95
C ILE A 224 8.23 -2.30 18.33
N TYR A 225 8.88 -3.44 18.46
CA TYR A 225 9.60 -3.85 19.66
C TYR A 225 11.05 -4.22 19.31
N GLU A 226 11.89 -4.23 20.30
CA GLU A 226 13.28 -4.68 20.20
C GLU A 226 13.38 -6.09 19.61
N GLY A 227 14.40 -6.34 18.81
CA GLY A 227 14.55 -7.58 18.08
C GLY A 227 14.72 -8.84 18.97
N ALA A 228 15.25 -8.68 20.17
CA ALA A 228 15.35 -9.74 21.16
C ALA A 228 14.05 -9.94 21.98
N SER A 229 13.07 -9.04 21.88
CA SER A 229 11.82 -9.13 22.63
C SER A 229 11.01 -10.38 22.27
N ASN A 230 10.41 -10.99 23.29
CA ASN A 230 9.53 -12.14 23.11
C ASN A 230 8.09 -11.67 22.86
N ASP A 231 7.41 -12.21 21.84
CA ASP A 231 6.03 -11.88 21.50
C ASP A 231 5.07 -12.03 22.67
N LYS A 232 5.32 -12.99 23.55
CA LYS A 232 4.50 -13.22 24.75
C LYS A 232 4.52 -12.04 25.72
N VAL A 233 5.64 -11.33 25.78
CA VAL A 233 5.79 -10.13 26.64
C VAL A 233 5.25 -8.91 25.92
N SER A 234 5.60 -8.77 24.65
CA SER A 234 5.22 -7.61 23.83
C SER A 234 3.71 -7.48 23.66
N VAL A 235 2.97 -8.61 23.54
CA VAL A 235 1.52 -8.58 23.37
C VAL A 235 0.77 -7.96 24.57
N LYS A 236 1.31 -8.12 25.78
CA LYS A 236 0.69 -7.54 26.98
C LYS A 236 0.79 -6.00 26.96
N ASP A 237 1.94 -5.47 26.56
CA ASP A 237 2.12 -4.04 26.36
C ASP A 237 1.25 -3.53 25.22
N PHE A 238 1.25 -4.25 24.11
CA PHE A 238 0.44 -3.96 22.92
C PHE A 238 -1.05 -3.76 23.23
N LEU A 239 -1.64 -4.67 24.03
CA LEU A 239 -3.06 -4.64 24.39
C LEU A 239 -3.43 -3.53 25.40
N LYS A 240 -2.44 -2.92 26.08
CA LYS A 240 -2.70 -1.84 27.04
C LYS A 240 -2.78 -0.46 26.40
N GLN A 241 -2.29 -0.30 25.20
CA GLN A 241 -2.13 1.01 24.56
C GLN A 241 -3.42 1.55 23.95
N VAL A 242 -4.37 0.67 23.62
CA VAL A 242 -5.69 1.03 23.10
C VAL A 242 -6.74 0.28 23.91
N GLU A 243 -7.84 0.96 24.24
CA GLU A 243 -8.94 0.31 24.97
C GLU A 243 -9.68 -0.67 24.05
N LEU A 244 -9.51 -1.97 24.33
CA LEU A 244 -10.14 -3.07 23.61
C LEU A 244 -11.20 -3.70 24.52
N LYS A 245 -12.48 -3.55 24.14
CA LYS A 245 -13.62 -4.01 24.92
C LYS A 245 -14.63 -4.72 24.02
N ASP A 246 -15.21 -5.81 24.54
CA ASP A 246 -16.21 -6.64 23.84
C ASP A 246 -15.72 -7.18 22.48
N MET A 247 -14.40 -7.48 22.38
CA MET A 247 -13.74 -7.97 21.19
C MET A 247 -13.53 -9.48 21.21
N LEU A 248 -13.51 -10.12 20.03
CA LEU A 248 -13.06 -11.49 19.84
C LEU A 248 -11.65 -11.50 19.25
N PHE A 249 -10.69 -11.95 20.04
CA PHE A 249 -9.30 -12.12 19.58
C PHE A 249 -9.07 -13.47 18.92
N ILE A 250 -8.44 -13.46 17.75
CA ILE A 250 -7.94 -14.65 17.05
C ILE A 250 -6.42 -14.54 17.01
N ILE A 251 -5.74 -15.45 17.71
CA ILE A 251 -4.31 -15.33 17.98
C ILE A 251 -3.58 -16.65 17.78
N ASP A 252 -2.30 -16.59 17.38
CA ASP A 252 -1.49 -17.79 17.24
C ASP A 252 -1.11 -18.37 18.60
N ARG A 253 -0.85 -19.68 18.63
CA ARG A 253 -0.40 -20.42 19.82
C ARG A 253 0.89 -19.86 20.44
N GLY A 254 1.71 -19.18 19.66
CA GLY A 254 2.92 -18.53 20.11
C GLY A 254 2.70 -17.52 21.23
N PHE A 255 1.53 -16.93 21.29
CA PHE A 255 1.14 -15.96 22.32
C PHE A 255 0.59 -16.60 23.62
N TYR A 256 0.43 -17.92 23.65
CA TYR A 256 -0.17 -18.59 24.80
C TYR A 256 0.71 -18.48 26.05
N THR A 257 0.21 -17.80 27.06
CA THR A 257 0.61 -17.87 28.48
C THR A 257 -0.63 -17.66 29.31
N THR A 258 -0.67 -18.18 30.55
CA THR A 258 -1.80 -17.96 31.46
C THR A 258 -2.08 -16.46 31.67
N GLU A 259 -1.03 -15.64 31.75
CA GLU A 259 -1.15 -14.20 31.91
C GLU A 259 -1.77 -13.53 30.68
N ASN A 260 -1.34 -13.90 29.47
CA ASN A 260 -1.91 -13.36 28.23
C ASN A 260 -3.37 -13.77 28.05
N ILE A 261 -3.73 -15.01 28.39
CA ILE A 261 -5.13 -15.48 28.36
C ILE A 261 -6.01 -14.62 29.28
N ASN A 262 -5.55 -14.30 30.47
CA ASN A 262 -6.28 -13.40 31.38
C ASN A 262 -6.43 -11.98 30.77
N THR A 263 -5.43 -11.49 30.06
CA THR A 263 -5.49 -10.20 29.38
C THR A 263 -6.49 -10.24 28.22
N PHE A 264 -6.45 -11.29 27.39
CA PHE A 264 -7.39 -11.46 26.27
C PHE A 264 -8.84 -11.66 26.72
N SER A 265 -9.09 -12.18 27.91
CA SER A 265 -10.43 -12.38 28.47
C SER A 265 -10.91 -11.22 29.35
N SER A 266 -10.12 -10.15 29.50
CA SER A 266 -10.52 -8.96 30.26
C SER A 266 -11.51 -8.10 29.47
N ASN A 267 -12.20 -7.17 30.14
CA ASN A 267 -13.09 -6.16 29.54
C ASN A 267 -14.22 -6.73 28.65
N GLY A 268 -14.74 -7.91 28.97
CA GLY A 268 -15.79 -8.56 28.18
C GLY A 268 -15.29 -9.21 26.87
N ASN A 269 -13.98 -9.24 26.67
CA ASN A 269 -13.38 -9.84 25.50
C ASN A 269 -13.44 -11.37 25.52
N ALA A 270 -13.42 -11.97 24.34
CA ALA A 270 -13.29 -13.40 24.13
C ALA A 270 -12.05 -13.69 23.24
N TYR A 271 -11.61 -14.94 23.22
CA TYR A 271 -10.46 -15.31 22.39
C TYR A 271 -10.58 -16.71 21.78
N ILE A 272 -9.92 -16.91 20.67
CA ILE A 272 -9.67 -18.20 20.02
C ILE A 272 -8.16 -18.34 19.88
N ILE A 273 -7.59 -19.39 20.49
CA ILE A 273 -6.15 -19.67 20.43
C ILE A 273 -5.91 -21.17 20.24
N PRO A 274 -5.06 -21.60 19.29
CA PRO A 274 -4.67 -22.99 19.18
C PRO A 274 -3.85 -23.46 20.38
N LEU A 275 -4.15 -24.65 20.90
CA LEU A 275 -3.45 -25.23 22.03
C LEU A 275 -2.15 -25.92 21.59
N GLY A 276 -1.09 -25.71 22.34
CA GLY A 276 0.18 -26.43 22.15
C GLY A 276 0.05 -27.89 22.59
N LYS A 277 0.65 -28.82 21.81
CA LYS A 277 0.63 -30.27 22.06
C LYS A 277 1.08 -30.67 23.48
N ASN A 278 1.96 -29.88 24.09
CA ASN A 278 2.51 -30.16 25.41
C ASN A 278 1.64 -29.71 26.58
N LEU A 279 0.63 -28.91 26.33
CA LEU A 279 -0.29 -28.42 27.35
C LEU A 279 -1.16 -29.58 27.91
N LYS A 280 -1.38 -29.56 29.23
CA LYS A 280 -2.20 -30.55 29.92
C LYS A 280 -3.62 -30.57 29.32
N THR A 281 -4.21 -29.41 29.14
CA THR A 281 -5.54 -29.25 28.52
C THR A 281 -5.62 -29.86 27.12
N CYS A 282 -4.58 -29.66 26.28
CA CYS A 282 -4.51 -30.31 24.94
C CYS A 282 -4.43 -31.82 25.06
N LYS A 283 -3.57 -32.34 25.95
CA LYS A 283 -3.42 -33.79 26.18
C LYS A 283 -4.75 -34.41 26.67
N SER A 284 -5.45 -33.74 27.58
CA SER A 284 -6.77 -34.16 28.05
C SER A 284 -7.80 -34.16 26.90
N ALA A 285 -7.80 -33.12 26.08
CA ALA A 285 -8.73 -33.01 24.95
C ALA A 285 -8.56 -34.11 23.90
N VAL A 286 -7.32 -34.56 23.64
CA VAL A 286 -7.05 -35.62 22.65
C VAL A 286 -6.97 -37.03 23.23
N SER A 287 -7.14 -37.19 24.55
CA SER A 287 -7.08 -38.52 25.22
C SER A 287 -8.22 -39.45 24.81
N SER A 288 -9.38 -38.89 24.46
CA SER A 288 -10.50 -39.61 23.87
C SER A 288 -10.55 -39.34 22.36
N LEU A 289 -10.63 -40.38 21.56
CA LEU A 289 -10.78 -40.31 20.09
C LEU A 289 -12.24 -40.19 19.67
N GLU A 290 -13.20 -40.24 20.62
CA GLU A 290 -14.61 -40.08 20.32
C GLU A 290 -14.89 -38.64 19.87
N MET A 291 -15.45 -38.49 18.71
CA MET A 291 -15.90 -37.20 18.17
C MET A 291 -17.41 -37.14 18.29
N HIS A 292 -17.95 -35.95 18.60
CA HIS A 292 -19.37 -35.77 18.87
C HIS A 292 -20.19 -35.58 17.62
N ASP A 293 -19.62 -34.87 16.63
CA ASP A 293 -20.35 -34.49 15.40
C ASP A 293 -19.38 -34.26 14.22
N ARG A 294 -19.93 -33.99 13.06
CA ARG A 294 -19.18 -33.76 11.83
C ARG A 294 -19.84 -32.72 10.94
N PHE A 295 -19.04 -32.01 10.14
CA PHE A 295 -19.53 -31.13 9.10
C PHE A 295 -18.64 -31.20 7.86
N ILE A 296 -19.14 -30.68 6.72
CA ILE A 296 -18.36 -30.55 5.51
C ILE A 296 -17.77 -29.16 5.46
N TYR A 297 -16.44 -29.09 5.41
CA TYR A 297 -15.72 -27.85 5.17
C TYR A 297 -15.29 -27.76 3.72
N GLN A 298 -15.71 -26.70 3.03
CA GLN A 298 -15.38 -26.50 1.63
C GLN A 298 -14.39 -25.33 1.48
N LYS A 299 -13.20 -25.62 0.92
CA LYS A 299 -12.18 -24.63 0.57
C LYS A 299 -11.97 -24.62 -0.94
N GLY A 300 -12.58 -23.64 -1.61
CA GLY A 300 -12.58 -23.60 -3.07
C GLY A 300 -13.29 -24.82 -3.69
N LYS A 301 -12.56 -25.61 -4.49
CA LYS A 301 -13.09 -26.85 -5.11
C LYS A 301 -12.89 -28.12 -4.25
N LYS A 302 -12.18 -28.01 -3.13
CA LYS A 302 -11.91 -29.15 -2.23
C LYS A 302 -12.90 -29.14 -1.08
N ALA A 303 -13.51 -30.26 -0.81
CA ALA A 303 -14.35 -30.50 0.36
C ALA A 303 -13.67 -31.52 1.28
N SER A 304 -13.71 -31.25 2.59
CA SER A 304 -13.23 -32.18 3.62
C SER A 304 -14.31 -32.42 4.64
N VAL A 305 -14.37 -33.63 5.16
CA VAL A 305 -15.20 -33.95 6.31
C VAL A 305 -14.39 -33.68 7.57
N ILE A 306 -14.89 -32.77 8.37
CA ILE A 306 -14.31 -32.39 9.67
C ILE A 306 -15.15 -33.06 10.76
N GLU A 307 -14.52 -33.89 11.57
CA GLU A 307 -15.11 -34.39 12.82
C GLU A 307 -14.65 -33.47 13.95
N TYR A 308 -15.53 -33.19 14.90
CA TYR A 308 -15.19 -32.33 16.03
C TYR A 308 -15.88 -32.76 17.31
N LYS A 309 -15.35 -32.29 18.42
CA LYS A 309 -15.98 -32.31 19.75
C LYS A 309 -15.80 -30.98 20.45
N ASP A 310 -16.78 -30.63 21.24
CA ASP A 310 -16.86 -29.39 22.01
C ASP A 310 -17.02 -29.75 23.49
N GLU A 311 -16.01 -29.45 24.30
CA GLU A 311 -15.94 -29.87 25.70
C GLU A 311 -15.47 -28.70 26.59
N ILE A 312 -15.86 -28.75 27.86
CA ILE A 312 -15.30 -27.87 28.89
C ILE A 312 -14.19 -28.62 29.63
N ILE A 313 -12.94 -28.15 29.47
CA ILE A 313 -11.78 -28.73 30.14
C ILE A 313 -11.06 -27.62 30.93
N ASP A 314 -10.85 -27.86 32.22
CA ASP A 314 -10.23 -26.90 33.15
C ASP A 314 -10.92 -25.50 33.14
N GLY A 315 -12.25 -25.46 32.88
CA GLY A 315 -13.04 -24.23 32.81
C GLY A 315 -12.98 -23.52 31.46
N TYR A 316 -12.24 -24.03 30.48
CA TYR A 316 -12.17 -23.50 29.11
C TYR A 316 -13.03 -24.32 28.15
N ARG A 317 -13.69 -23.64 27.20
CA ARG A 317 -14.32 -24.30 26.07
C ARG A 317 -13.25 -24.72 25.07
N VAL A 318 -13.09 -26.01 24.87
CA VAL A 318 -12.07 -26.61 23.99
C VAL A 318 -12.75 -27.28 22.81
N LEU A 319 -12.42 -26.80 21.61
CA LEU A 319 -12.84 -27.40 20.35
C LEU A 319 -11.70 -28.27 19.82
N THR A 320 -11.96 -29.58 19.73
CA THR A 320 -11.02 -30.53 19.11
C THR A 320 -11.61 -30.94 17.77
N TYR A 321 -10.86 -30.83 16.69
CA TYR A 321 -11.31 -31.21 15.36
C TYR A 321 -10.27 -32.04 14.62
N ARG A 322 -10.74 -32.87 13.67
CA ARG A 322 -9.93 -33.72 12.82
C ARG A 322 -10.44 -33.64 11.38
N ASP A 323 -9.59 -33.23 10.47
CA ASP A 323 -9.85 -33.38 9.02
C ASP A 323 -9.54 -34.80 8.62
N LEU A 324 -10.55 -35.55 8.15
CA LEU A 324 -10.41 -36.98 7.80
C LEU A 324 -9.47 -37.18 6.61
N ASN A 325 -9.46 -36.28 5.64
CA ASN A 325 -8.58 -36.36 4.48
C ASN A 325 -7.11 -36.13 4.86
N GLU A 326 -6.84 -35.09 5.66
CA GLU A 326 -5.50 -34.82 6.16
C GLU A 326 -5.00 -35.93 7.08
N SER A 327 -5.85 -36.42 7.98
CA SER A 327 -5.52 -37.52 8.88
C SER A 327 -5.15 -38.79 8.12
N ALA A 328 -5.88 -39.16 7.07
CA ALA A 328 -5.54 -40.28 6.22
C ALA A 328 -4.20 -40.12 5.51
N THR A 329 -3.94 -38.92 4.99
CA THR A 329 -2.65 -38.57 4.35
C THR A 329 -1.47 -38.62 5.32
N GLU A 330 -1.64 -38.08 6.53
CA GLU A 330 -0.62 -38.15 7.57
C GLU A 330 -0.33 -39.59 8.00
N GLN A 331 -1.37 -40.41 8.14
CA GLN A 331 -1.23 -41.83 8.47
C GLN A 331 -0.49 -42.60 7.37
N GLU A 332 -0.80 -42.33 6.11
CA GLU A 332 -0.07 -42.92 4.97
C GLU A 332 1.41 -42.52 4.97
N ASN A 333 1.68 -41.22 5.17
CA ASN A 333 3.07 -40.73 5.24
C ASN A 333 3.83 -41.36 6.42
N TYR A 334 3.21 -41.47 7.59
CA TYR A 334 3.79 -42.14 8.75
C TYR A 334 4.15 -43.59 8.44
N LEU A 335 3.25 -44.36 7.84
CA LEU A 335 3.51 -45.77 7.47
C LEU A 335 4.62 -45.86 6.43
N ARG A 336 4.70 -44.99 5.45
CA ARG A 336 5.79 -44.93 4.48
C ARG A 336 7.15 -44.63 5.14
N HIS A 337 7.22 -43.72 6.13
CA HIS A 337 8.45 -43.46 6.90
C HIS A 337 8.88 -44.67 7.71
N MET A 338 7.93 -45.32 8.37
CA MET A 338 8.25 -46.59 9.10
C MET A 338 8.80 -47.68 8.19
N GLN A 339 8.24 -47.85 6.98
CA GLN A 339 8.75 -48.85 6.02
C GLN A 339 10.14 -48.51 5.50
N ARG A 340 10.52 -47.23 5.43
CA ARG A 340 11.86 -46.81 5.01
C ARG A 340 12.92 -46.89 6.13
N GLY A 341 12.52 -47.23 7.36
CA GLY A 341 13.41 -47.30 8.51
C GLY A 341 13.92 -45.95 9.03
N ASP A 342 13.27 -44.87 8.63
CA ASP A 342 13.54 -43.53 9.14
C ASP A 342 13.09 -43.45 10.61
N LYS A 343 14.06 -43.26 11.52
CA LYS A 343 13.76 -43.02 12.93
C LYS A 343 13.07 -41.63 13.02
N SER A 344 11.86 -41.62 13.55
CA SER A 344 11.09 -40.41 13.87
C SER A 344 11.79 -39.54 14.92
#